data_0d4e06924e80779fa9afd66f6c4dd666
#
_entry.id   0d4e06924e80779fa9afd66f6c4dd666
#
_cell.length_a   1.000
_cell.length_b   1.000
_cell.length_c   1.000
_cell.angle_alpha   90.00
_cell.angle_beta   90.00
_cell.angle_gamma   90.00
#
_symmetry.space_group_name_H-M   'P 1'
#
loop_
_entity.id
_entity.type
_entity.pdbx_description
1 polymer ?
#
loop_
_entity_poly.entity_id
_entity_poly.type
_entity_poly.pdbx_seq_one_letter_code
_entity_poly.pdbx_strand_id
1 'polypeptide(L)'
;KVVGVGKNYADHVEEMRHVTGGEAPAEPLLFLKPNTSVIGPGDAIQRPAISERVEHEGELAVVIGAVAKEVPVERALEVVYGFTCANDVTARDLQLADGQWARAKGFDTFCPLGPVIETDLDLAGARIETRVNGEVRQSGSTAQLIHSVARIVAHASEAFTLLPGDVILTGTPAGVGPLEAGGTVGVGI
;
A
#
# COMPACT_ATOMS: atom_id res chain seq x y z
N LYS A 1 -5.28 -2.42 -12.66
CA LYS A 1 -5.21 -3.29 -11.46
C LYS A 1 -4.51 -2.56 -10.32
N VAL A 2 -4.72 -3.06 -9.09
CA VAL A 2 -3.98 -2.60 -7.91
C VAL A 2 -3.08 -3.74 -7.44
N VAL A 3 -1.79 -3.46 -7.35
CA VAL A 3 -0.76 -4.38 -6.82
C VAL A 3 -0.30 -3.83 -5.47
N GLY A 4 -0.27 -4.63 -4.43
CA GLY A 4 0.29 -4.26 -3.14
C GLY A 4 1.63 -4.93 -2.89
N VAL A 5 2.47 -4.28 -2.09
CA VAL A 5 3.75 -4.80 -1.64
C VAL A 5 3.74 -4.98 -0.12
N GLY A 6 3.82 -6.21 0.33
CA GLY A 6 3.88 -6.52 1.75
C GLY A 6 5.29 -6.45 2.33
N LYS A 7 5.37 -6.12 3.64
CA LYS A 7 6.60 -6.19 4.44
C LYS A 7 7.76 -5.32 3.90
N ASN A 8 7.49 -4.11 3.47
CA ASN A 8 8.49 -3.24 2.83
C ASN A 8 9.08 -2.14 3.75
N TYR A 9 8.78 -2.17 5.04
CA TYR A 9 9.39 -1.33 6.08
C TYR A 9 9.87 -2.20 7.23
N ALA A 10 11.12 -2.05 7.65
CA ALA A 10 11.72 -2.91 8.68
C ALA A 10 10.98 -2.82 10.03
N ASP A 11 10.60 -1.61 10.43
CA ASP A 11 9.87 -1.39 11.68
C ASP A 11 8.48 -2.03 11.66
N HIS A 12 7.79 -1.99 10.51
CA HIS A 12 6.51 -2.66 10.33
C HIS A 12 6.65 -4.20 10.31
N VAL A 13 7.71 -4.73 9.71
CA VAL A 13 8.01 -6.18 9.75
C VAL A 13 8.19 -6.65 11.19
N GLU A 14 8.90 -5.86 12.02
CA GLU A 14 9.08 -6.18 13.44
C GLU A 14 7.77 -6.05 14.23
N GLU A 15 6.98 -4.98 14.02
CA GLU A 15 5.67 -4.78 14.62
C GLU A 15 4.73 -5.96 14.35
N MET A 16 4.74 -6.46 13.10
CA MET A 16 3.85 -7.52 12.64
C MET A 16 4.46 -8.93 12.75
N ARG A 17 5.59 -9.09 13.46
CA ARG A 17 6.31 -10.37 13.60
C ARG A 17 5.41 -11.51 14.03
N HIS A 18 4.51 -11.27 14.96
CA HIS A 18 3.57 -12.27 15.49
C HIS A 18 2.43 -12.63 14.53
N VAL A 19 2.19 -11.81 13.50
CA VAL A 19 1.10 -11.99 12.51
C VAL A 19 1.64 -12.63 11.22
N THR A 20 2.74 -12.09 10.69
CA THR A 20 3.23 -12.44 9.34
C THR A 20 4.63 -13.06 9.32
N GLY A 21 5.20 -13.32 10.51
CA GLY A 21 6.60 -13.72 10.65
C GLY A 21 7.57 -12.53 10.57
N GLY A 22 8.71 -12.63 11.26
CA GLY A 22 9.62 -11.51 11.53
C GLY A 22 10.72 -11.28 10.51
N GLU A 23 10.67 -11.89 9.31
CA GLU A 23 11.70 -11.70 8.31
C GLU A 23 11.19 -10.84 7.15
N ALA A 24 12.01 -9.87 6.76
CA ALA A 24 11.78 -9.13 5.52
C ALA A 24 12.06 -10.05 4.32
N PRO A 25 11.19 -10.05 3.30
CA PRO A 25 11.40 -10.88 2.12
C PRO A 25 12.61 -10.39 1.31
N ALA A 26 13.39 -11.32 0.74
CA ALA A 26 14.54 -10.98 -0.12
C ALA A 26 14.13 -10.26 -1.40
N GLU A 27 12.91 -10.51 -1.89
CA GLU A 27 12.29 -9.88 -3.06
C GLU A 27 10.95 -9.23 -2.67
N PRO A 28 10.45 -8.23 -3.41
CA PRO A 28 9.14 -7.63 -3.13
C PRO A 28 8.02 -8.67 -3.07
N LEU A 29 7.32 -8.75 -1.94
CA LEU A 29 6.19 -9.67 -1.77
C LEU A 29 4.93 -9.05 -2.35
N LEU A 30 4.51 -9.51 -3.53
CA LEU A 30 3.39 -8.95 -4.26
C LEU A 30 2.06 -9.64 -3.91
N PHE A 31 0.99 -8.85 -3.83
CA PHE A 31 -0.39 -9.32 -3.80
C PHE A 31 -1.29 -8.41 -4.65
N LEU A 32 -2.50 -8.84 -4.92
CA LEU A 32 -3.47 -8.07 -5.73
C LEU A 32 -4.65 -7.64 -4.86
N LYS A 33 -5.13 -6.42 -5.10
CA LYS A 33 -6.43 -5.94 -4.63
C LYS A 33 -7.39 -5.83 -5.82
N PRO A 34 -8.66 -6.27 -5.68
CA PRO A 34 -9.67 -6.08 -6.72
C PRO A 34 -9.87 -4.60 -7.05
N ASN A 35 -10.17 -4.28 -8.30
CA ASN A 35 -10.46 -2.90 -8.70
C ASN A 35 -11.67 -2.31 -7.95
N THR A 36 -12.61 -3.15 -7.54
CA THR A 36 -13.80 -2.76 -6.75
C THR A 36 -13.47 -2.33 -5.33
N SER A 37 -12.25 -2.59 -4.85
CA SER A 37 -11.79 -2.09 -3.55
C SER A 37 -11.48 -0.60 -3.55
N VAL A 38 -11.28 0.01 -4.74
CA VAL A 38 -10.87 1.41 -4.88
C VAL A 38 -12.03 2.36 -4.58
N ILE A 39 -11.75 3.35 -3.72
CA ILE A 39 -12.63 4.47 -3.42
C ILE A 39 -11.85 5.79 -3.43
N GLY A 40 -12.55 6.90 -3.58
CA GLY A 40 -12.00 8.25 -3.59
C GLY A 40 -11.89 8.89 -2.20
N PRO A 41 -11.31 10.10 -2.15
CA PRO A 41 -11.24 10.89 -0.92
C PRO A 41 -12.63 11.25 -0.40
N GLY A 42 -12.83 11.05 0.91
CA GLY A 42 -14.11 11.33 1.57
C GLY A 42 -15.14 10.20 1.51
N ASP A 43 -14.89 9.16 0.73
CA ASP A 43 -15.74 7.98 0.72
C ASP A 43 -15.56 7.15 2.01
N ALA A 44 -16.61 6.40 2.36
CA ALA A 44 -16.61 5.62 3.60
C ALA A 44 -15.98 4.24 3.38
N ILE A 45 -15.02 3.87 4.22
CA ILE A 45 -14.53 2.49 4.34
C ILE A 45 -15.61 1.66 5.03
N GLN A 46 -16.08 0.61 4.38
CA GLN A 46 -17.14 -0.26 4.88
C GLN A 46 -16.54 -1.48 5.58
N ARG A 47 -16.70 -1.55 6.90
CA ARG A 47 -16.25 -2.70 7.66
C ARG A 47 -17.14 -3.92 7.35
N PRO A 48 -16.60 -5.04 6.83
CA PRO A 48 -17.38 -6.23 6.58
C PRO A 48 -17.81 -6.90 7.89
N ALA A 49 -19.05 -7.41 7.95
CA ALA A 49 -19.61 -8.03 9.15
C ALA A 49 -18.85 -9.29 9.63
N ILE A 50 -18.06 -9.89 8.73
CA ILE A 50 -17.28 -11.11 9.01
C ILE A 50 -15.89 -10.81 9.58
N SER A 51 -15.49 -9.54 9.72
CA SER A 51 -14.20 -9.14 10.31
C SER A 51 -14.41 -8.37 11.61
N GLU A 52 -13.72 -8.80 12.64
CA GLU A 52 -13.72 -8.12 13.94
C GLU A 52 -12.63 -7.04 14.04
N ARG A 53 -11.63 -7.06 13.12
CA ARG A 53 -10.47 -6.17 13.18
C ARG A 53 -10.05 -5.65 11.81
N VAL A 54 -10.52 -4.46 11.46
CA VAL A 54 -10.12 -3.74 10.25
C VAL A 54 -9.11 -2.64 10.63
N GLU A 55 -7.97 -2.62 9.96
CA GLU A 55 -6.85 -1.72 10.25
C GLU A 55 -6.50 -0.84 9.05
N HIS A 56 -5.92 0.35 9.36
CA HIS A 56 -5.33 1.24 8.36
C HIS A 56 -3.87 0.86 8.07
N GLU A 57 -3.44 1.09 6.84
CA GLU A 57 -2.06 1.01 6.38
C GLU A 57 -1.83 2.13 5.37
N GLY A 58 -1.32 3.30 5.84
CA GLY A 58 -1.03 4.44 4.96
C GLY A 58 0.22 4.20 4.13
N GLU A 59 0.13 4.45 2.83
CA GLU A 59 1.17 4.12 1.85
C GLU A 59 1.36 5.20 0.79
N LEU A 60 2.59 5.27 0.25
CA LEU A 60 2.82 5.85 -1.07
C LEU A 60 2.28 4.88 -2.13
N ALA A 61 1.54 5.38 -3.09
CA ALA A 61 1.11 4.65 -4.27
C ALA A 61 1.78 5.18 -5.54
N VAL A 62 2.27 4.27 -6.37
CA VAL A 62 2.84 4.55 -7.69
C VAL A 62 1.78 4.37 -8.75
N VAL A 63 1.58 5.36 -9.62
CA VAL A 63 0.67 5.28 -10.77
C VAL A 63 1.48 5.03 -12.03
N ILE A 64 1.17 3.96 -12.74
CA ILE A 64 1.86 3.60 -13.99
C ILE A 64 1.35 4.46 -15.15
N GLY A 65 2.27 4.96 -15.96
CA GLY A 65 1.99 5.84 -17.11
C GLY A 65 2.17 5.20 -18.47
N ALA A 66 2.93 4.12 -18.57
CA ALA A 66 3.22 3.45 -19.83
C ALA A 66 3.10 1.93 -19.68
N VAL A 67 2.88 1.24 -20.80
CA VAL A 67 2.91 -0.24 -20.82
C VAL A 67 4.32 -0.71 -20.44
N ALA A 68 4.41 -1.57 -19.42
CA ALA A 68 5.67 -2.06 -18.89
C ALA A 68 5.66 -3.58 -18.69
N LYS A 69 6.64 -4.25 -19.27
CA LYS A 69 6.90 -5.69 -19.12
C LYS A 69 8.40 -5.91 -19.07
N GLU A 70 8.87 -6.62 -18.02
CA GLU A 70 10.29 -6.95 -17.82
C GLU A 70 11.20 -5.72 -17.89
N VAL A 71 10.77 -4.62 -17.22
CA VAL A 71 11.51 -3.36 -17.24
C VAL A 71 12.72 -3.46 -16.29
N PRO A 72 13.95 -3.17 -16.74
CA PRO A 72 15.11 -3.16 -15.85
C PRO A 72 14.99 -2.06 -14.78
N VAL A 73 15.57 -2.30 -13.61
CA VAL A 73 15.45 -1.40 -12.43
C VAL A 73 15.89 0.04 -12.77
N GLU A 74 16.93 0.19 -13.58
CA GLU A 74 17.50 1.48 -13.98
C GLU A 74 16.54 2.33 -14.82
N ARG A 75 15.54 1.68 -15.45
CA ARG A 75 14.55 2.32 -16.30
C ARG A 75 13.13 2.30 -15.70
N ALA A 76 12.97 1.70 -14.52
CA ALA A 76 11.65 1.46 -13.93
C ALA A 76 10.86 2.74 -13.67
N LEU A 77 11.53 3.85 -13.35
CA LEU A 77 10.86 5.13 -13.13
C LEU A 77 10.40 5.82 -14.44
N GLU A 78 10.92 5.43 -15.60
CA GLU A 78 10.49 5.97 -16.90
C GLU A 78 9.05 5.59 -17.25
N VAL A 79 8.50 4.53 -16.66
CA VAL A 79 7.13 4.06 -16.89
C VAL A 79 6.15 4.55 -15.84
N VAL A 80 6.61 5.31 -14.84
CA VAL A 80 5.78 5.90 -13.79
C VAL A 80 5.18 7.21 -14.28
N TYR A 81 3.88 7.41 -14.06
CA TYR A 81 3.19 8.67 -14.34
C TYR A 81 3.30 9.64 -13.16
N GLY A 82 3.23 9.12 -11.94
CA GLY A 82 3.29 9.93 -10.72
C GLY A 82 2.93 9.11 -9.49
N PHE A 83 2.63 9.82 -8.41
CA PHE A 83 2.46 9.26 -7.08
C PHE A 83 1.20 9.81 -6.42
N THR A 84 0.62 9.03 -5.51
CA THR A 84 -0.55 9.47 -4.74
C THR A 84 -0.55 8.83 -3.35
N CYS A 85 -1.40 9.33 -2.45
CA CYS A 85 -1.63 8.69 -1.17
C CYS A 85 -2.55 7.47 -1.35
N ALA A 86 -2.31 6.43 -0.55
CA ALA A 86 -3.16 5.26 -0.48
C ALA A 86 -3.37 4.79 0.96
N ASN A 87 -4.44 4.04 1.18
CA ASN A 87 -4.64 3.27 2.41
C ASN A 87 -4.91 1.81 2.05
N ASP A 88 -3.97 0.91 2.38
CA ASP A 88 -4.12 -0.52 2.18
C ASP A 88 -4.92 -1.15 3.33
N VAL A 89 -6.21 -0.83 3.39
CA VAL A 89 -7.10 -1.30 4.45
C VAL A 89 -7.11 -2.81 4.53
N THR A 90 -7.00 -3.34 5.75
CA THR A 90 -6.77 -4.77 5.99
C THR A 90 -7.69 -5.32 7.09
N ALA A 91 -8.43 -6.39 6.79
CA ALA A 91 -9.11 -7.22 7.77
C ALA A 91 -8.09 -8.17 8.41
N ARG A 92 -7.50 -7.75 9.53
CA ARG A 92 -6.31 -8.38 10.11
C ARG A 92 -6.55 -9.79 10.62
N ASP A 93 -7.70 -10.05 11.20
CA ASP A 93 -8.14 -11.36 11.63
C ASP A 93 -8.28 -12.36 10.47
N LEU A 94 -8.77 -11.89 9.31
CA LEU A 94 -8.89 -12.71 8.12
C LEU A 94 -7.53 -12.92 7.43
N GLN A 95 -6.63 -11.95 7.50
CA GLN A 95 -5.26 -12.10 7.00
C GLN A 95 -4.53 -13.24 7.71
N LEU A 96 -4.70 -13.35 9.03
CA LEU A 96 -4.17 -14.44 9.83
C LEU A 96 -4.82 -15.79 9.49
N ALA A 97 -6.14 -15.80 9.37
CA ALA A 97 -6.91 -17.04 9.17
C ALA A 97 -6.66 -17.66 7.79
N ASP A 98 -6.55 -16.85 6.74
CA ASP A 98 -6.47 -17.34 5.37
C ASP A 98 -5.05 -17.70 4.92
N GLY A 99 -4.03 -17.07 5.47
CA GLY A 99 -2.65 -17.17 4.97
C GLY A 99 -2.42 -16.52 3.58
N GLN A 100 -3.45 -16.43 2.75
CA GLN A 100 -3.48 -15.68 1.47
C GLN A 100 -4.20 -14.34 1.68
N TRP A 101 -3.64 -13.22 1.22
CA TRP A 101 -4.10 -11.88 1.60
C TRP A 101 -5.23 -11.32 0.73
N ALA A 102 -5.58 -11.99 -0.38
CA ALA A 102 -6.54 -11.48 -1.35
C ALA A 102 -7.89 -11.10 -0.73
N ARG A 103 -8.46 -11.92 0.16
CA ARG A 103 -9.72 -11.63 0.84
C ARG A 103 -9.54 -10.53 1.89
N ALA A 104 -8.53 -10.65 2.73
CA ALA A 104 -8.31 -9.72 3.85
C ALA A 104 -8.06 -8.27 3.38
N LYS A 105 -7.46 -8.08 2.21
CA LYS A 105 -7.10 -6.79 1.61
C LYS A 105 -7.99 -6.37 0.44
N GLY A 106 -8.93 -7.25 0.03
CA GLY A 106 -9.69 -7.10 -1.21
C GLY A 106 -11.17 -6.77 -1.06
N PHE A 107 -11.68 -6.51 0.13
CA PHE A 107 -13.07 -6.08 0.29
C PHE A 107 -13.33 -4.77 -0.47
N ASP A 108 -14.55 -4.58 -0.93
CA ASP A 108 -15.00 -3.31 -1.48
C ASP A 108 -14.64 -2.19 -0.48
N THR A 109 -14.20 -1.05 -0.99
CA THR A 109 -13.76 0.13 -0.22
C THR A 109 -12.42 0.02 0.52
N PHE A 110 -11.68 -1.08 0.41
CA PHE A 110 -10.42 -1.29 1.13
C PHE A 110 -9.18 -0.68 0.46
N CYS A 111 -9.37 0.16 -0.55
CA CYS A 111 -8.26 0.87 -1.22
C CYS A 111 -8.60 2.35 -1.50
N PRO A 112 -8.72 3.19 -0.46
CA PRO A 112 -8.78 4.64 -0.65
C PRO A 112 -7.53 5.14 -1.40
N LEU A 113 -7.71 5.93 -2.47
CA LEU A 113 -6.66 6.52 -3.30
C LEU A 113 -6.90 8.01 -3.54
N GLY A 114 -5.85 8.79 -3.63
CA GLY A 114 -5.93 10.20 -3.99
C GLY A 114 -5.48 11.15 -2.88
N PRO A 115 -5.84 12.45 -2.96
CA PRO A 115 -6.81 13.08 -3.89
C PRO A 115 -6.20 13.47 -5.25
N VAL A 116 -4.88 13.58 -5.36
CA VAL A 116 -4.16 14.04 -6.55
C VAL A 116 -3.07 13.06 -6.94
N ILE A 117 -2.60 13.12 -8.18
CA ILE A 117 -1.39 12.45 -8.61
C ILE A 117 -0.31 13.51 -8.73
N GLU A 118 0.73 13.41 -7.90
CA GLU A 118 1.91 14.27 -7.94
C GLU A 118 2.93 13.69 -8.94
N THR A 119 3.33 14.47 -9.92
CA THR A 119 4.22 14.02 -10.99
C THR A 119 5.68 14.43 -10.80
N ASP A 120 5.98 15.24 -9.78
CA ASP A 120 7.32 15.77 -9.49
C ASP A 120 7.71 15.53 -8.01
N LEU A 121 7.39 14.34 -7.49
CA LEU A 121 7.71 13.97 -6.11
C LEU A 121 9.18 13.55 -5.98
N ASP A 122 9.90 14.18 -5.03
CA ASP A 122 11.23 13.69 -4.63
C ASP A 122 11.09 12.42 -3.76
N LEU A 123 11.43 11.29 -4.34
CA LEU A 123 11.40 9.99 -3.66
C LEU A 123 12.52 9.78 -2.64
N ALA A 124 13.55 10.63 -2.60
CA ALA A 124 14.71 10.41 -1.73
C ALA A 124 14.38 10.51 -0.23
N GLY A 125 13.25 11.11 0.12
CA GLY A 125 12.87 11.30 1.52
C GLY A 125 11.45 11.80 1.71
N ALA A 126 10.52 11.49 0.78
CA ALA A 126 9.11 11.86 0.94
C ALA A 126 8.57 11.29 2.25
N ARG A 127 7.93 12.15 3.04
CA ARG A 127 7.38 11.79 4.34
C ARG A 127 6.01 11.15 4.16
N ILE A 128 5.75 10.06 4.88
CA ILE A 128 4.44 9.41 4.91
C ILE A 128 3.86 9.54 6.31
N GLU A 129 2.67 10.09 6.43
CA GLU A 129 1.99 10.25 7.71
C GLU A 129 0.54 9.75 7.62
N THR A 130 0.10 8.94 8.59
CA THR A 130 -1.30 8.54 8.74
C THR A 130 -1.86 9.09 10.03
N ARG A 131 -3.03 9.72 9.95
CA ARG A 131 -3.78 10.24 11.09
C ARG A 131 -5.11 9.50 11.22
N VAL A 132 -5.45 9.10 12.44
CA VAL A 132 -6.78 8.57 12.79
C VAL A 132 -7.40 9.51 13.81
N ASN A 133 -8.58 10.03 13.50
CA ASN A 133 -9.28 11.04 14.31
C ASN A 133 -8.41 12.26 14.66
N GLY A 134 -7.53 12.67 13.72
CA GLY A 134 -6.61 13.81 13.89
C GLY A 134 -5.28 13.46 14.58
N GLU A 135 -5.17 12.31 15.23
CA GLU A 135 -3.93 11.87 15.90
C GLU A 135 -3.01 11.13 14.92
N VAL A 136 -1.71 11.46 14.93
CA VAL A 136 -0.70 10.75 14.15
C VAL A 136 -0.54 9.34 14.68
N ARG A 137 -0.74 8.35 13.80
CA ARG A 137 -0.57 6.93 14.09
C ARG A 137 0.66 6.34 13.39
N GLN A 138 0.89 6.72 12.13
CA GLN A 138 2.07 6.31 11.38
C GLN A 138 2.87 7.53 10.96
N SER A 139 4.19 7.43 11.00
CA SER A 139 5.11 8.45 10.50
C SER A 139 6.36 7.74 9.98
N GLY A 140 6.60 7.84 8.69
CA GLY A 140 7.73 7.20 8.00
C GLY A 140 8.24 8.02 6.84
N SER A 141 9.16 7.46 6.09
CA SER A 141 9.74 8.08 4.91
C SER A 141 10.03 7.02 3.84
N THR A 142 9.95 7.41 2.58
CA THR A 142 10.36 6.57 1.44
C THR A 142 11.82 6.13 1.50
N ALA A 143 12.66 6.86 2.23
CA ALA A 143 14.05 6.46 2.49
C ALA A 143 14.17 5.19 3.35
N GLN A 144 13.10 4.77 4.04
CA GLN A 144 13.06 3.58 4.90
C GLN A 144 12.50 2.33 4.18
N LEU A 145 12.12 2.46 2.91
CA LEU A 145 11.68 1.32 2.09
C LEU A 145 12.80 0.28 1.97
N ILE A 146 12.51 -0.99 2.27
CA ILE A 146 13.44 -2.12 2.09
C ILE A 146 13.72 -2.31 0.60
N HIS A 147 12.67 -2.34 -0.22
CA HIS A 147 12.74 -2.37 -1.67
C HIS A 147 12.33 -1.00 -2.21
N SER A 148 13.21 -0.34 -2.95
CA SER A 148 12.94 0.98 -3.54
C SER A 148 11.79 0.92 -4.55
N VAL A 149 11.17 2.07 -4.83
CA VAL A 149 10.11 2.19 -5.85
C VAL A 149 10.55 1.60 -7.19
N ALA A 150 11.76 1.90 -7.66
CA ALA A 150 12.30 1.36 -8.91
C ALA A 150 12.37 -0.18 -8.89
N ARG A 151 12.86 -0.77 -7.77
CA ARG A 151 12.92 -2.24 -7.62
C ARG A 151 11.53 -2.87 -7.62
N ILE A 152 10.57 -2.25 -6.95
CA ILE A 152 9.17 -2.71 -6.90
C ILE A 152 8.54 -2.72 -8.30
N VAL A 153 8.68 -1.61 -9.04
CA VAL A 153 8.11 -1.49 -10.40
C VAL A 153 8.74 -2.51 -11.34
N ALA A 154 10.07 -2.65 -11.31
CA ALA A 154 10.78 -3.66 -12.09
C ALA A 154 10.27 -5.07 -11.78
N HIS A 155 10.26 -5.46 -10.50
CA HIS A 155 9.81 -6.78 -10.04
C HIS A 155 8.34 -7.05 -10.38
N ALA A 156 7.46 -6.08 -10.20
CA ALA A 156 6.06 -6.21 -10.60
C ALA A 156 5.92 -6.41 -12.12
N SER A 157 6.76 -5.73 -12.92
CA SER A 157 6.76 -5.86 -14.38
C SER A 157 7.28 -7.21 -14.87
N GLU A 158 8.09 -7.92 -14.09
CA GLU A 158 8.50 -9.30 -14.36
C GLU A 158 7.29 -10.25 -14.26
N ALA A 159 6.46 -10.09 -13.24
CA ALA A 159 5.30 -10.94 -13.00
C ALA A 159 4.09 -10.56 -13.90
N PHE A 160 3.79 -9.26 -14.01
CA PHE A 160 2.61 -8.74 -14.69
C PHE A 160 2.98 -7.75 -15.79
N THR A 161 2.27 -7.76 -16.93
CA THR A 161 2.27 -6.57 -17.80
C THR A 161 1.53 -5.45 -17.06
N LEU A 162 2.26 -4.38 -16.72
CA LEU A 162 1.69 -3.17 -16.15
C LEU A 162 1.13 -2.29 -17.27
N LEU A 163 -0.02 -1.69 -17.02
CA LEU A 163 -0.75 -0.83 -17.97
C LEU A 163 -0.90 0.58 -17.41
N PRO A 164 -1.02 1.61 -18.26
CA PRO A 164 -1.35 2.96 -17.80
C PRO A 164 -2.58 2.95 -16.88
N GLY A 165 -2.47 3.62 -15.73
CA GLY A 165 -3.50 3.64 -14.69
C GLY A 165 -3.45 2.46 -13.71
N ASP A 166 -2.56 1.47 -13.88
CA ASP A 166 -2.28 0.52 -12.81
C ASP A 166 -1.63 1.23 -11.62
N VAL A 167 -1.94 0.77 -10.41
CA VAL A 167 -1.44 1.35 -9.17
C VAL A 167 -0.64 0.30 -8.42
N ILE A 168 0.50 0.72 -7.85
CA ILE A 168 1.32 -0.13 -6.97
C ILE A 168 1.41 0.56 -5.60
N LEU A 169 0.91 -0.10 -4.55
CA LEU A 169 1.04 0.29 -3.16
C LEU A 169 2.42 -0.18 -2.67
N THR A 170 3.22 0.71 -2.05
CA THR A 170 4.65 0.45 -1.83
C THR A 170 4.99 -0.14 -0.47
N GLY A 171 3.99 -0.40 0.36
CA GLY A 171 4.16 -0.82 1.75
C GLY A 171 3.97 0.32 2.73
N THR A 172 3.69 -0.05 3.97
CA THR A 172 3.33 0.86 5.06
C THR A 172 4.40 0.88 6.16
N PRO A 173 4.68 2.04 6.80
CA PRO A 173 5.52 2.10 8.00
C PRO A 173 4.79 1.54 9.23
N ALA A 174 5.49 1.33 10.34
CA ALA A 174 4.91 0.94 11.63
C ALA A 174 3.87 1.95 12.15
N GLY A 175 3.01 1.51 13.06
CA GLY A 175 1.92 2.27 13.65
C GLY A 175 0.56 1.92 13.07
N VAL A 176 0.42 0.74 12.44
CA VAL A 176 -0.89 0.24 11.98
C VAL A 176 -1.82 0.01 13.17
N GLY A 177 -3.12 0.11 12.94
CA GLY A 177 -4.07 -0.06 14.02
C GLY A 177 -5.53 -0.01 13.57
N PRO A 178 -6.46 -0.31 14.49
CA PRO A 178 -7.86 -0.48 14.18
C PRO A 178 -8.54 0.82 13.75
N LEU A 179 -9.50 0.67 12.84
CA LEU A 179 -10.45 1.70 12.44
C LEU A 179 -11.78 1.46 13.16
N GLU A 180 -12.24 2.48 13.90
CA GLU A 180 -13.51 2.43 14.61
C GLU A 180 -14.64 3.06 13.78
N ALA A 181 -15.87 2.59 14.00
CA ALA A 181 -17.04 3.11 13.31
C ALA A 181 -17.24 4.62 13.61
N GLY A 182 -17.48 5.41 12.57
CA GLY A 182 -17.65 6.86 12.67
C GLY A 182 -16.35 7.65 12.82
N GLY A 183 -15.20 6.97 12.85
CA GLY A 183 -13.89 7.61 12.85
C GLY A 183 -13.47 8.12 11.46
N THR A 184 -12.38 8.88 11.43
CA THR A 184 -11.77 9.37 10.19
C THR A 184 -10.32 8.90 10.10
N VAL A 185 -9.87 8.57 8.88
CA VAL A 185 -8.48 8.27 8.60
C VAL A 185 -8.01 9.12 7.42
N GLY A 186 -6.83 9.73 7.56
CA GLY A 186 -6.19 10.52 6.52
C GLY A 186 -4.75 10.07 6.32
N VAL A 187 -4.32 9.99 5.06
CA VAL A 187 -2.93 9.71 4.66
C VAL A 187 -2.38 10.93 3.93
N GLY A 188 -1.19 11.38 4.32
CA GLY A 188 -0.46 12.50 3.71
C GLY A 188 0.95 12.08 3.31
N ILE A 189 1.42 12.61 2.19
CA ILE A 189 2.77 12.41 1.65
C ILE A 189 3.33 13.75 1.22
#